data_e5c1947910c236f50010ec86ae549ea1
#
_entry.id   e5c1947910c236f50010ec86ae549ea1
#
_cell.length_a   1.000
_cell.length_b   1.000
_cell.length_c   1.000
_cell.angle_alpha   90.00
_cell.angle_beta   90.00
_cell.angle_gamma   90.00
#
_symmetry.space_group_name_H-M   'P 1'
#
loop_
_entity.id
_entity.type
_entity.pdbx_description
1 polymer ?
#
loop_
_entity_poly.entity_id
_entity_poly.type
_entity_poly.pdbx_seq_one_letter_code
_entity_poly.pdbx_strand_id
1 'polypeptide(L)'
;MHALIIQNGNAYKAGLGTKWASIAKFWADPQAHPEVVDNFLSFEATKQRHLAGTSHPEAYDPESWTEEFAHLSRPGQRKIQADLLYDYRTNVAAYPTWQAWLRQHQPPTLVVWGANDPSFVAAGATAYRADLPNAEIHLLDAGHFALEEKNDEIARLILDFMARHPR
;
A
#
# COMPACT_ATOMS: atom_id res chain seq x y z
N MET A 1 16.22 11.29 10.80
CA MET A 1 15.90 10.02 10.09
C MET A 1 17.13 9.66 9.27
N HIS A 2 17.60 8.41 9.35
CA HIS A 2 18.82 7.98 8.65
C HIS A 2 18.54 7.63 7.19
N ALA A 3 17.50 6.85 6.95
CA ALA A 3 17.02 6.46 5.64
C ALA A 3 15.50 6.23 5.68
N LEU A 4 14.88 6.26 4.51
CA LEU A 4 13.46 5.95 4.32
C LEU A 4 13.33 4.80 3.34
N ILE A 5 12.68 3.72 3.76
CA ILE A 5 12.36 2.58 2.91
C ILE A 5 10.84 2.52 2.78
N ILE A 6 10.36 2.57 1.55
CA ILE A 6 8.94 2.62 1.22
C ILE A 6 8.60 1.39 0.39
N GLN A 7 7.65 0.59 0.88
CA GLN A 7 7.12 -0.55 0.17
C GLN A 7 5.62 -0.36 -0.03
N ASN A 8 5.18 -0.21 -1.27
CA ASN A 8 3.78 0.03 -1.66
C ASN A 8 3.08 1.08 -0.77
N GLY A 9 3.86 2.01 -0.20
CA GLY A 9 3.39 3.06 0.71
C GLY A 9 3.10 4.35 -0.04
N ASN A 10 1.83 4.77 -0.11
CA ASN A 10 1.41 5.90 -0.94
C ASN A 10 1.37 7.22 -0.16
N ALA A 11 1.93 8.29 -0.75
CA ALA A 11 1.87 9.65 -0.24
C ALA A 11 1.43 10.67 -1.32
N TYR A 12 0.84 10.18 -2.42
CA TYR A 12 0.46 11.00 -3.57
C TYR A 12 -0.91 10.60 -4.11
N LYS A 13 -1.74 11.58 -4.46
CA LYS A 13 -3.04 11.30 -5.09
C LYS A 13 -2.92 10.49 -6.39
N ALA A 14 -1.82 10.67 -7.12
CA ALA A 14 -1.52 9.90 -8.34
C ALA A 14 -1.42 8.39 -8.11
N GLY A 15 -1.10 7.96 -6.89
CA GLY A 15 -1.02 6.55 -6.53
C GLY A 15 -2.34 5.90 -6.14
N LEU A 16 -3.43 6.68 -6.02
CA LEU A 16 -4.73 6.13 -5.68
C LEU A 16 -5.36 5.46 -6.91
N GLY A 17 -5.50 4.14 -6.89
CA GLY A 17 -6.13 3.37 -7.96
C GLY A 17 -7.64 3.58 -8.04
N THR A 18 -8.29 3.00 -9.04
CA THR A 18 -9.73 3.22 -9.34
C THR A 18 -10.67 2.82 -8.20
N LYS A 19 -10.29 1.82 -7.39
CA LYS A 19 -11.10 1.40 -6.23
C LYS A 19 -11.29 2.49 -5.19
N TRP A 20 -10.42 3.50 -5.14
CA TRP A 20 -10.54 4.61 -4.21
C TRP A 20 -11.75 5.51 -4.49
N ALA A 21 -12.35 5.42 -5.69
CA ALA A 21 -13.58 6.15 -6.00
C ALA A 21 -14.77 5.70 -5.13
N SER A 22 -14.91 4.39 -4.85
CA SER A 22 -15.95 3.88 -3.94
C SER A 22 -15.65 4.23 -2.49
N ILE A 23 -14.37 4.15 -2.09
CA ILE A 23 -13.93 4.54 -0.75
C ILE A 23 -14.19 6.04 -0.50
N ALA A 24 -13.99 6.90 -1.50
CA ALA A 24 -14.30 8.33 -1.38
C ALA A 24 -15.79 8.60 -1.17
N LYS A 25 -16.70 7.79 -1.76
CA LYS A 25 -18.14 7.87 -1.46
C LYS A 25 -18.42 7.49 -0.01
N PHE A 26 -17.82 6.41 0.47
CA PHE A 26 -17.92 6.01 1.88
C PHE A 26 -17.40 7.11 2.83
N TRP A 27 -16.32 7.80 2.50
CA TRP A 27 -15.83 8.92 3.30
C TRP A 27 -16.80 10.11 3.34
N ALA A 28 -17.52 10.36 2.24
CA ALA A 28 -18.51 11.43 2.16
C ALA A 28 -19.76 11.12 2.99
N ASP A 29 -20.26 9.88 2.92
CA ASP A 29 -21.41 9.40 3.69
C ASP A 29 -21.26 7.90 4.03
N PRO A 30 -20.69 7.56 5.19
CA PRO A 30 -20.52 6.18 5.60
C PRO A 30 -21.85 5.41 5.77
N GLN A 31 -22.94 6.12 6.08
CA GLN A 31 -24.24 5.49 6.30
C GLN A 31 -24.93 5.14 4.98
N ALA A 32 -24.70 5.92 3.93
CA ALA A 32 -25.24 5.66 2.60
C ALA A 32 -24.46 4.57 1.83
N HIS A 33 -23.25 4.23 2.26
CA HIS A 33 -22.35 3.31 1.56
C HIS A 33 -21.79 2.16 2.44
N PRO A 34 -22.64 1.43 3.20
CA PRO A 34 -22.21 0.32 4.05
C PRO A 34 -21.60 -0.84 3.24
N GLU A 35 -22.01 -1.00 1.97
CA GLU A 35 -21.52 -2.02 1.05
C GLU A 35 -20.01 -1.95 0.81
N VAL A 36 -19.39 -0.78 0.97
CA VAL A 36 -17.93 -0.62 0.82
C VAL A 36 -17.20 -1.41 1.89
N VAL A 37 -17.66 -1.35 3.15
CA VAL A 37 -17.09 -2.12 4.26
C VAL A 37 -17.40 -3.61 4.09
N ASP A 38 -18.62 -3.97 3.72
CA ASP A 38 -19.04 -5.35 3.55
C ASP A 38 -18.24 -6.04 2.43
N ASN A 39 -18.03 -5.34 1.32
CA ASN A 39 -17.18 -5.83 0.24
C ASN A 39 -15.72 -5.97 0.70
N PHE A 40 -15.17 -4.98 1.40
CA PHE A 40 -13.80 -5.01 1.93
C PHE A 40 -13.55 -6.21 2.84
N LEU A 41 -14.55 -6.62 3.64
CA LEU A 41 -14.49 -7.74 4.58
C LEU A 41 -14.88 -9.08 3.97
N SER A 42 -15.29 -9.15 2.71
CA SER A 42 -15.65 -10.41 2.07
C SER A 42 -14.44 -11.31 1.89
N PHE A 43 -14.67 -12.64 1.89
CA PHE A 43 -13.61 -13.63 1.63
C PHE A 43 -12.94 -13.38 0.27
N GLU A 44 -13.74 -13.11 -0.77
CA GLU A 44 -13.21 -12.89 -2.11
C GLU A 44 -12.34 -11.63 -2.17
N ALA A 45 -12.78 -10.51 -1.57
CA ALA A 45 -11.96 -9.30 -1.54
C ALA A 45 -10.67 -9.49 -0.71
N THR A 46 -10.72 -10.28 0.37
CA THR A 46 -9.54 -10.64 1.16
C THR A 46 -8.56 -11.44 0.30
N LYS A 47 -9.03 -12.49 -0.37
CA LYS A 47 -8.22 -13.28 -1.30
C LYS A 47 -7.63 -12.43 -2.41
N GLN A 48 -8.43 -11.56 -3.03
CA GLN A 48 -7.97 -10.69 -4.12
C GLN A 48 -6.95 -9.63 -3.66
N ARG A 49 -6.92 -9.22 -2.39
CA ARG A 49 -5.86 -8.36 -1.88
C ARG A 49 -4.48 -9.00 -2.00
N HIS A 50 -4.38 -10.32 -1.80
CA HIS A 50 -3.13 -11.07 -1.94
C HIS A 50 -2.80 -11.35 -3.41
N LEU A 51 -3.79 -11.74 -4.20
CA LEU A 51 -3.57 -12.28 -5.55
C LEU A 51 -3.64 -11.26 -6.68
N ALA A 52 -4.31 -10.12 -6.48
CA ALA A 52 -4.47 -9.17 -7.58
C ALA A 52 -3.14 -8.51 -7.95
N GLY A 53 -2.75 -8.66 -9.21
CA GLY A 53 -1.52 -8.12 -9.78
C GLY A 53 -0.32 -9.07 -9.74
N THR A 54 -0.45 -10.27 -9.16
CA THR A 54 0.59 -11.30 -9.28
C THR A 54 0.52 -12.02 -10.62
N SER A 55 1.68 -12.37 -11.17
CA SER A 55 1.82 -13.28 -12.33
C SER A 55 1.85 -14.76 -11.91
N HIS A 56 1.99 -15.04 -10.60
CA HIS A 56 2.20 -16.37 -10.04
C HIS A 56 1.26 -16.64 -8.85
N PRO A 57 -0.07 -16.64 -9.05
CA PRO A 57 -1.03 -16.87 -7.97
C PRO A 57 -0.87 -18.24 -7.29
N GLU A 58 -0.31 -19.23 -7.99
CA GLU A 58 -0.02 -20.56 -7.48
C GLU A 58 1.15 -20.59 -6.47
N ALA A 59 1.97 -19.55 -6.43
CA ALA A 59 3.09 -19.44 -5.48
C ALA A 59 2.65 -18.91 -4.10
N TYR A 60 1.43 -18.38 -4.00
CA TYR A 60 0.90 -17.87 -2.74
C TYR A 60 0.33 -18.99 -1.88
N ASP A 61 0.64 -18.93 -0.58
CA ASP A 61 0.04 -19.83 0.40
C ASP A 61 -1.42 -19.40 0.68
N PRO A 62 -2.42 -20.28 0.43
CA PRO A 62 -3.80 -19.99 0.74
C PRO A 62 -4.06 -19.65 2.21
N GLU A 63 -3.20 -20.03 3.13
CA GLU A 63 -3.30 -19.69 4.54
C GLU A 63 -3.23 -18.16 4.74
N SER A 64 -2.51 -17.42 3.91
CA SER A 64 -2.38 -15.95 4.01
C SER A 64 -3.73 -15.26 4.06
N TRP A 65 -4.61 -15.54 3.10
CA TRP A 65 -5.94 -14.89 3.06
C TRP A 65 -7.00 -15.61 3.90
N THR A 66 -6.86 -16.92 4.14
CA THR A 66 -7.82 -17.64 4.98
C THR A 66 -7.66 -17.26 6.43
N GLU A 67 -6.45 -17.10 6.92
CA GLU A 67 -6.16 -16.61 8.26
C GLU A 67 -6.57 -15.13 8.41
N GLU A 68 -6.23 -14.28 7.45
CA GLU A 68 -6.68 -12.88 7.46
C GLU A 68 -8.21 -12.82 7.55
N PHE A 69 -8.93 -13.57 6.70
CA PHE A 69 -10.38 -13.59 6.72
C PHE A 69 -10.95 -14.11 8.04
N ALA A 70 -10.35 -15.14 8.63
CA ALA A 70 -10.75 -15.64 9.94
C ALA A 70 -10.63 -14.57 11.03
N HIS A 71 -9.57 -13.74 10.98
CA HIS A 71 -9.40 -12.61 11.89
C HIS A 71 -10.43 -11.50 11.63
N LEU A 72 -10.68 -11.14 10.37
CA LEU A 72 -11.65 -10.12 9.97
C LEU A 72 -13.09 -10.51 10.29
N SER A 73 -13.38 -11.82 10.39
CA SER A 73 -14.71 -12.34 10.70
C SER A 73 -15.05 -12.37 12.21
N ARG A 74 -14.10 -11.99 13.09
CA ARG A 74 -14.33 -11.96 14.54
C ARG A 74 -15.34 -10.88 14.93
N PRO A 75 -16.10 -11.09 16.03
CA PRO A 75 -17.02 -10.08 16.54
C PRO A 75 -16.33 -8.73 16.75
N GLY A 76 -16.97 -7.65 16.31
CA GLY A 76 -16.45 -6.28 16.44
C GLY A 76 -15.53 -5.83 15.31
N GLN A 77 -14.96 -6.73 14.51
CA GLN A 77 -14.02 -6.37 13.43
C GLN A 77 -14.66 -5.47 12.38
N ARG A 78 -15.94 -5.69 12.02
CA ARG A 78 -16.63 -4.83 11.06
C ARG A 78 -16.57 -3.34 11.45
N LYS A 79 -16.80 -3.05 12.74
CA LYS A 79 -16.72 -1.66 13.22
C LYS A 79 -15.29 -1.13 13.17
N ILE A 80 -14.32 -1.92 13.61
CA ILE A 80 -12.91 -1.53 13.63
C ILE A 80 -12.43 -1.23 12.21
N GLN A 81 -12.74 -2.11 11.25
CA GLN A 81 -12.33 -1.93 9.86
C GLN A 81 -13.05 -0.74 9.18
N ALA A 82 -14.33 -0.52 9.52
CA ALA A 82 -15.05 0.66 9.06
C ALA A 82 -14.40 1.96 9.57
N ASP A 83 -14.04 1.99 10.85
CA ASP A 83 -13.38 3.14 11.47
C ASP A 83 -12.01 3.40 10.83
N LEU A 84 -11.18 2.35 10.61
CA LEU A 84 -9.88 2.45 9.94
C LEU A 84 -10.01 2.92 8.50
N LEU A 85 -10.95 2.35 7.74
CA LEU A 85 -11.19 2.74 6.35
C LEU A 85 -11.67 4.20 6.26
N TYR A 86 -12.51 4.63 7.20
CA TYR A 86 -12.95 6.01 7.30
C TYR A 86 -11.83 6.96 7.70
N ASP A 87 -10.99 6.56 8.67
CA ASP A 87 -9.87 7.38 9.14
C ASP A 87 -8.80 7.58 8.06
N TYR A 88 -8.64 6.65 7.11
CA TYR A 88 -7.65 6.75 6.05
C TYR A 88 -7.75 8.05 5.22
N ARG A 89 -8.92 8.72 5.19
CA ARG A 89 -9.08 10.04 4.58
C ARG A 89 -8.14 11.09 5.16
N THR A 90 -7.76 10.93 6.45
CA THR A 90 -6.82 11.83 7.13
C THR A 90 -5.42 11.69 6.58
N ASN A 91 -5.00 10.47 6.17
CA ASN A 91 -3.75 10.25 5.47
C ASN A 91 -3.71 11.01 4.15
N VAL A 92 -4.79 10.91 3.35
CA VAL A 92 -4.88 11.63 2.07
C VAL A 92 -4.85 13.15 2.27
N ALA A 93 -5.48 13.66 3.33
CA ALA A 93 -5.42 15.07 3.70
C ALA A 93 -4.01 15.48 4.17
N ALA A 94 -3.24 14.56 4.77
CA ALA A 94 -1.88 14.82 5.24
C ALA A 94 -0.81 14.73 4.14
N TYR A 95 -1.10 14.21 2.95
CA TYR A 95 -0.12 14.08 1.85
C TYR A 95 0.67 15.37 1.57
N PRO A 96 0.06 16.56 1.46
CA PRO A 96 0.81 17.80 1.21
C PRO A 96 1.84 18.10 2.32
N THR A 97 1.53 17.78 3.58
CA THR A 97 2.43 17.96 4.72
C THR A 97 3.60 16.97 4.65
N TRP A 98 3.33 15.70 4.32
CA TRP A 98 4.38 14.69 4.14
C TRP A 98 5.30 15.05 2.97
N GLN A 99 4.73 15.46 1.83
CA GLN A 99 5.49 15.90 0.65
C GLN A 99 6.37 17.13 0.97
N ALA A 100 5.84 18.10 1.72
CA ALA A 100 6.64 19.26 2.17
C ALA A 100 7.80 18.83 3.05
N TRP A 101 7.58 17.89 3.97
CA TRP A 101 8.63 17.33 4.81
C TRP A 101 9.71 16.60 3.98
N LEU A 102 9.31 15.80 2.99
CA LEU A 102 10.22 15.10 2.09
C LEU A 102 11.10 16.09 1.31
N ARG A 103 10.52 17.15 0.74
CA ARG A 103 11.25 18.21 0.04
C ARG A 103 12.28 18.91 0.95
N GLN A 104 11.89 19.16 2.18
CA GLN A 104 12.75 19.88 3.13
C GLN A 104 13.93 19.02 3.63
N HIS A 105 13.71 17.75 3.87
CA HIS A 105 14.67 16.90 4.59
C HIS A 105 15.50 16.00 3.69
N GLN A 106 15.03 15.71 2.49
CA GLN A 106 15.75 14.91 1.47
C GLN A 106 16.42 13.64 2.03
N PRO A 107 15.73 12.80 2.83
CA PRO A 107 16.37 11.60 3.35
C PRO A 107 16.78 10.67 2.21
N PRO A 108 17.92 9.93 2.32
CA PRO A 108 18.17 8.81 1.43
C PRO A 108 16.95 7.88 1.38
N THR A 109 16.41 7.64 0.19
CA THR A 109 15.12 6.95 0.05
C THR A 109 15.19 5.83 -0.96
N LEU A 110 14.74 4.64 -0.54
CA LEU A 110 14.46 3.49 -1.39
C LEU A 110 12.94 3.29 -1.47
N VAL A 111 12.41 3.25 -2.69
CA VAL A 111 11.01 2.91 -2.98
C VAL A 111 10.99 1.57 -3.72
N VAL A 112 10.34 0.56 -3.12
CA VAL A 112 10.12 -0.75 -3.71
C VAL A 112 8.61 -0.94 -3.88
N TRP A 113 8.16 -1.28 -5.10
CA TRP A 113 6.74 -1.23 -5.39
C TRP A 113 6.31 -2.31 -6.38
N GLY A 114 5.20 -2.99 -6.10
CA GLY A 114 4.56 -3.88 -7.07
C GLY A 114 3.98 -3.07 -8.23
N ALA A 115 4.52 -3.26 -9.44
CA ALA A 115 4.11 -2.52 -10.64
C ALA A 115 2.63 -2.73 -10.98
N ASN A 116 2.08 -3.90 -10.59
CA ASN A 116 0.72 -4.34 -10.87
C ASN A 116 -0.24 -4.10 -9.68
N ASP A 117 0.18 -3.34 -8.65
CA ASP A 117 -0.65 -3.05 -7.49
C ASP A 117 -1.95 -2.32 -7.89
N PRO A 118 -3.14 -2.92 -7.69
CA PRO A 118 -4.40 -2.27 -8.02
C PRO A 118 -4.88 -1.28 -6.94
N SER A 119 -4.25 -1.32 -5.77
CA SER A 119 -4.59 -0.47 -4.62
C SER A 119 -3.87 0.86 -4.70
N PHE A 120 -2.54 0.78 -4.76
CA PHE A 120 -1.68 1.92 -4.94
C PHE A 120 -0.90 1.72 -6.24
N VAL A 121 -1.41 2.31 -7.31
CA VAL A 121 -0.83 2.13 -8.65
C VAL A 121 0.60 2.67 -8.74
N ALA A 122 1.41 2.13 -9.65
CA ALA A 122 2.83 2.47 -9.83
C ALA A 122 3.11 3.98 -10.00
N ALA A 123 2.12 4.76 -10.43
CA ALA A 123 2.21 6.22 -10.48
C ALA A 123 2.48 6.84 -9.09
N GLY A 124 2.06 6.18 -7.99
CA GLY A 124 2.39 6.59 -6.63
C GLY A 124 3.87 6.47 -6.32
N ALA A 125 4.50 5.38 -6.74
CA ALA A 125 5.94 5.18 -6.59
C ALA A 125 6.75 6.24 -7.36
N THR A 126 6.40 6.46 -8.63
CA THR A 126 7.13 7.42 -9.47
C THR A 126 6.93 8.85 -9.04
N ALA A 127 5.79 9.18 -8.39
CA ALA A 127 5.50 10.51 -7.87
C ALA A 127 6.48 10.98 -6.78
N TYR A 128 7.13 10.05 -6.06
CA TYR A 128 8.16 10.41 -5.08
C TYR A 128 9.32 11.21 -5.66
N ARG A 129 9.63 11.04 -6.96
CA ARG A 129 10.71 11.81 -7.62
C ARG A 129 10.47 13.31 -7.64
N ALA A 130 9.22 13.75 -7.56
CA ALA A 130 8.90 15.18 -7.51
C ALA A 130 9.45 15.87 -6.24
N ASP A 131 9.46 15.13 -5.12
CA ASP A 131 9.88 15.65 -3.82
C ASP A 131 11.23 15.09 -3.38
N LEU A 132 11.64 13.94 -3.92
CA LEU A 132 12.88 13.22 -3.65
C LEU A 132 13.55 12.84 -4.98
N PRO A 133 14.21 13.79 -5.66
CA PRO A 133 14.79 13.55 -6.99
C PRO A 133 15.86 12.45 -7.01
N ASN A 134 16.51 12.20 -5.88
CA ASN A 134 17.54 11.17 -5.71
C ASN A 134 17.00 9.84 -5.15
N ALA A 135 15.66 9.68 -5.03
CA ALA A 135 15.08 8.42 -4.59
C ALA A 135 15.37 7.29 -5.57
N GLU A 136 15.84 6.16 -5.03
CA GLU A 136 15.99 4.91 -5.76
C GLU A 136 14.63 4.22 -5.83
N ILE A 137 14.09 4.00 -7.04
CA ILE A 137 12.74 3.46 -7.23
C ILE A 137 12.81 2.18 -8.07
N HIS A 138 12.32 1.09 -7.50
CA HIS A 138 12.21 -0.23 -8.14
C HIS A 138 10.73 -0.62 -8.27
N LEU A 139 10.30 -0.82 -9.51
CA LEU A 139 8.99 -1.39 -9.84
C LEU A 139 9.18 -2.88 -10.14
N LEU A 140 8.62 -3.72 -9.29
CA LEU A 140 8.72 -5.17 -9.36
C LEU A 140 7.49 -5.76 -10.03
N ASP A 141 7.63 -6.86 -10.75
CA ASP A 141 6.50 -7.62 -11.28
C ASP A 141 5.78 -8.35 -10.13
N ALA A 142 4.93 -7.61 -9.42
CA ALA A 142 4.21 -8.04 -8.22
C ALA A 142 2.97 -7.18 -8.00
N GLY A 143 2.06 -7.68 -7.17
CA GLY A 143 0.86 -6.97 -6.70
C GLY A 143 1.11 -6.09 -5.46
N HIS A 144 0.04 -5.92 -4.67
CA HIS A 144 0.07 -5.07 -3.47
C HIS A 144 0.98 -5.62 -2.37
N PHE A 145 0.96 -6.92 -2.14
CA PHE A 145 1.82 -7.60 -1.17
C PHE A 145 3.12 -8.07 -1.81
N ALA A 146 3.84 -7.15 -2.46
CA ALA A 146 5.07 -7.45 -3.18
C ALA A 146 6.11 -8.22 -2.33
N LEU A 147 6.11 -8.02 -1.01
CA LEU A 147 7.01 -8.73 -0.10
C LEU A 147 6.73 -10.24 -0.04
N GLU A 148 5.48 -10.67 -0.18
CA GLU A 148 5.14 -12.10 -0.19
C GLU A 148 5.67 -12.78 -1.45
N GLU A 149 5.70 -12.06 -2.57
CA GLU A 149 6.06 -12.60 -3.90
C GLU A 149 7.55 -12.42 -4.24
N LYS A 150 8.16 -11.32 -3.80
CA LYS A 150 9.52 -10.89 -4.16
C LYS A 150 10.43 -10.69 -2.95
N ASN A 151 10.24 -11.51 -1.91
CA ASN A 151 10.97 -11.39 -0.63
C ASN A 151 12.48 -11.27 -0.82
N ASP A 152 13.11 -12.20 -1.52
CA ASP A 152 14.57 -12.24 -1.69
C ASP A 152 15.09 -11.03 -2.48
N GLU A 153 14.34 -10.61 -3.49
CA GLU A 153 14.69 -9.43 -4.30
C GLU A 153 14.59 -8.14 -3.47
N ILE A 154 13.53 -7.99 -2.72
CA ILE A 154 13.31 -6.83 -1.84
C ILE A 154 14.36 -6.81 -0.74
N ALA A 155 14.64 -7.94 -0.10
CA ALA A 155 15.67 -8.05 0.93
C ALA A 155 17.03 -7.61 0.40
N ARG A 156 17.43 -8.09 -0.78
CA ARG A 156 18.69 -7.69 -1.43
C ARG A 156 18.72 -6.18 -1.70
N LEU A 157 17.67 -5.62 -2.28
CA LEU A 157 17.59 -4.17 -2.55
C LEU A 157 17.74 -3.35 -1.26
N ILE A 158 17.10 -3.77 -0.17
CA ILE A 158 17.20 -3.09 1.13
C ILE A 158 18.62 -3.19 1.68
N LEU A 159 19.22 -4.39 1.68
CA LEU A 159 20.58 -4.59 2.20
C LEU A 159 21.63 -3.80 1.41
N ASP A 160 21.55 -3.82 0.08
CA ASP A 160 22.43 -3.05 -0.80
C ASP A 160 22.27 -1.54 -0.60
N PHE A 161 21.01 -1.07 -0.47
CA PHE A 161 20.73 0.33 -0.18
C PHE A 161 21.31 0.75 1.17
N MET A 162 21.09 -0.01 2.23
CA MET A 162 21.60 0.29 3.56
C MET A 162 23.15 0.24 3.64
N ALA A 163 23.79 -0.64 2.88
CA ALA A 163 25.25 -0.68 2.79
C ALA A 163 25.85 0.59 2.17
N ARG A 164 25.14 1.23 1.23
CA ARG A 164 25.56 2.51 0.62
C ARG A 164 25.25 3.73 1.50
N HIS A 165 24.41 3.55 2.51
CA HIS A 165 24.00 4.63 3.44
C HIS A 165 24.28 4.21 4.89
N PRO A 166 25.55 4.01 5.31
CA PRO A 166 25.90 3.63 6.69
C PRO A 166 25.54 4.77 7.66
N ARG A 167 25.35 4.39 8.95
CA ARG A 167 25.05 5.36 10.04
C ARG A 167 26.26 6.24 10.34
#